data_f03541bd634488d19ef788d614f68f84
#
_entry.id   f03541bd634488d19ef788d614f68f84
#
_cell.length_a   1.000
_cell.length_b   1.000
_cell.length_c   1.000
_cell.angle_alpha   90.00
_cell.angle_beta   90.00
_cell.angle_gamma   90.00
#
_symmetry.space_group_name_H-M   'P 1'
#
loop_
_entity.id
_entity.type
_entity.pdbx_description
1 polymer ?
#
loop_
_entity_poly.entity_id
_entity_poly.type
_entity_poly.pdbx_seq_one_letter_code
_entity_poly.pdbx_strand_id
1 'polypeptide(L)'
;FHIFKDFIKYLIILQKNLPIAMFCIRVISCVKASVYLEKKGFSNVYQLKGGILNYLKKTDRSKSLWQGECFVFDNRVSLKHGLKSGSYSICSGCRKPISSKNKNSEKYEEGVSCPNCHDKLTDQQKTRFRMRQKQINLAKKVGKRHK
;
A
#
# COMPACT_ATOMS: atom_id res chain seq x y z
N PHE A 1 -6.65 -6.82 8.91
CA PHE A 1 -6.52 -7.98 9.84
C PHE A 1 -7.33 -9.18 9.38
N HIS A 2 -8.51 -9.01 8.76
CA HIS A 2 -9.29 -10.13 8.20
C HIS A 2 -8.52 -10.89 7.11
N ILE A 3 -7.90 -10.20 6.16
CA ILE A 3 -7.07 -10.80 5.11
C ILE A 3 -5.93 -11.65 5.69
N PHE A 4 -5.37 -11.24 6.84
CA PHE A 4 -4.33 -11.99 7.52
C PHE A 4 -4.84 -13.32 8.10
N LYS A 5 -6.04 -13.34 8.67
CA LYS A 5 -6.67 -14.60 9.16
C LYS A 5 -6.92 -15.59 8.03
N ASP A 6 -7.38 -15.11 6.88
CA ASP A 6 -7.61 -15.97 5.71
C ASP A 6 -6.28 -16.50 5.14
N PHE A 7 -5.26 -15.66 5.06
CA PHE A 7 -3.91 -16.08 4.68
C PHE A 7 -3.36 -17.19 5.59
N ILE A 8 -3.60 -17.11 6.89
CA ILE A 8 -3.15 -18.15 7.84
C ILE A 8 -3.85 -19.49 7.63
N LYS A 9 -5.09 -19.54 7.12
CA LYS A 9 -5.72 -20.79 6.76
C LYS A 9 -4.90 -21.57 5.73
N TYR A 10 -4.24 -20.87 4.80
CA TYR A 10 -3.30 -21.48 3.86
C TYR A 10 -1.98 -21.88 4.54
N LEU A 11 -1.50 -21.10 5.51
CA LEU A 11 -0.29 -21.43 6.26
C LEU A 11 -0.45 -22.64 7.19
N ILE A 12 -1.65 -22.94 7.66
CA ILE A 12 -1.94 -24.11 8.50
C ILE A 12 -1.71 -25.42 7.72
N ILE A 13 -1.76 -25.39 6.39
CA ILE A 13 -1.40 -26.51 5.51
C ILE A 13 0.12 -26.70 5.48
N LEU A 14 0.91 -25.65 5.79
CA LEU A 14 2.36 -25.71 5.89
C LEU A 14 2.80 -26.32 7.22
N GLN A 15 3.98 -26.95 7.21
CA GLN A 15 4.58 -27.49 8.43
C GLN A 15 4.78 -26.38 9.48
N LYS A 16 4.28 -26.56 10.68
CA LYS A 16 4.32 -25.56 11.77
C LYS A 16 5.74 -25.21 12.21
N ASN A 17 6.73 -26.04 11.87
CA ASN A 17 8.13 -25.84 12.20
C ASN A 17 8.88 -24.95 11.20
N LEU A 18 8.26 -24.58 10.07
CA LEU A 18 8.90 -23.68 9.12
C LEU A 18 9.07 -22.27 9.72
N PRO A 19 10.24 -21.64 9.51
CA PRO A 19 10.47 -20.28 9.97
C PRO A 19 9.58 -19.29 9.19
N ILE A 20 8.80 -18.49 9.91
CA ILE A 20 7.96 -17.45 9.36
C ILE A 20 8.60 -16.09 9.69
N ALA A 21 9.11 -15.39 8.70
CA ALA A 21 9.56 -14.01 8.84
C ALA A 21 8.49 -13.05 8.36
N MET A 22 8.18 -12.05 9.17
CA MET A 22 7.18 -11.05 8.81
C MET A 22 7.66 -9.62 9.04
N PHE A 23 7.10 -8.71 8.29
CA PHE A 23 7.30 -7.28 8.47
C PHE A 23 6.02 -6.49 8.19
N CYS A 24 5.97 -5.29 8.70
CA CYS A 24 4.97 -4.29 8.34
C CYS A 24 5.65 -2.92 8.26
N ILE A 25 4.91 -1.88 7.95
CA ILE A 25 5.43 -0.51 7.82
C ILE A 25 6.13 -0.07 9.11
N ARG A 26 5.46 -0.34 10.27
CA ARG A 26 6.01 -0.17 11.63
C ARG A 26 5.85 -1.51 12.36
N VAL A 27 6.04 -1.62 13.63
CA VAL A 27 6.04 -2.92 14.33
C VAL A 27 4.65 -3.40 14.75
N ILE A 28 3.68 -2.52 14.94
CA ILE A 28 2.43 -2.78 15.66
C ILE A 28 1.60 -3.95 15.10
N SER A 29 1.44 -4.03 13.78
CA SER A 29 0.64 -5.10 13.16
C SER A 29 1.32 -6.47 13.26
N CYS A 30 2.65 -6.49 13.22
CA CYS A 30 3.43 -7.73 13.34
C CYS A 30 3.33 -8.34 14.73
N VAL A 31 3.33 -7.52 15.80
CA VAL A 31 3.19 -8.01 17.18
C VAL A 31 1.87 -8.78 17.34
N LYS A 32 0.75 -8.23 16.84
CA LYS A 32 -0.54 -8.94 16.89
C LYS A 32 -0.55 -10.21 16.05
N ALA A 33 0.14 -10.18 14.91
CA ALA A 33 0.23 -11.31 14.00
C ALA A 33 1.08 -12.45 14.59
N SER A 34 2.25 -12.15 15.21
CA SER A 34 3.10 -13.16 15.82
C SER A 34 2.42 -13.88 16.98
N VAL A 35 1.79 -13.13 17.89
CA VAL A 35 1.02 -13.72 19.00
C VAL A 35 -0.09 -14.66 18.48
N TYR A 36 -0.75 -14.29 17.39
CA TYR A 36 -1.77 -15.15 16.79
C TYR A 36 -1.16 -16.42 16.19
N LEU A 37 -0.01 -16.33 15.50
CA LEU A 37 0.69 -17.49 14.94
C LEU A 37 1.19 -18.43 16.04
N GLU A 38 1.81 -17.90 17.08
CA GLU A 38 2.26 -18.66 18.25
C GLU A 38 1.10 -19.44 18.89
N LYS A 39 -0.07 -18.80 19.10
CA LYS A 39 -1.30 -19.46 19.58
C LYS A 39 -1.82 -20.55 18.64
N LYS A 40 -1.45 -20.52 17.35
CA LYS A 40 -1.78 -21.58 16.38
C LYS A 40 -0.71 -22.66 16.28
N GLY A 41 0.34 -22.59 17.12
CA GLY A 41 1.38 -23.60 17.25
C GLY A 41 2.56 -23.44 16.29
N PHE A 42 2.77 -22.24 15.74
CA PHE A 42 3.99 -21.92 15.00
C PHE A 42 5.08 -21.48 15.99
N SER A 43 6.20 -22.21 16.03
CA SER A 43 7.29 -22.00 16.99
C SER A 43 8.34 -21.00 16.50
N ASN A 44 8.54 -20.89 15.19
CA ASN A 44 9.61 -20.12 14.58
C ASN A 44 9.07 -18.86 13.90
N VAL A 45 8.63 -17.87 14.68
CA VAL A 45 8.05 -16.62 14.17
C VAL A 45 9.00 -15.46 14.41
N TYR A 46 9.44 -14.81 13.36
CA TYR A 46 10.40 -13.71 13.37
C TYR A 46 9.76 -12.41 12.88
N GLN A 47 10.18 -11.30 13.47
CA GLN A 47 9.73 -9.96 13.08
C GLN A 47 10.92 -9.09 12.69
N LEU A 48 10.78 -8.33 11.60
CA LEU A 48 11.79 -7.36 11.21
C LEU A 48 11.83 -6.20 12.24
N LYS A 49 12.94 -6.07 12.95
CA LYS A 49 13.14 -5.06 14.00
C LYS A 49 12.97 -3.63 13.44
N GLY A 50 12.00 -2.90 13.99
CA GLY A 50 11.67 -1.53 13.56
C GLY A 50 10.86 -1.45 12.26
N GLY A 51 10.45 -2.59 11.69
CA GLY A 51 9.65 -2.67 10.47
C GLY A 51 10.43 -2.29 9.20
N ILE A 52 9.73 -2.32 8.06
CA ILE A 52 10.35 -2.10 6.75
C ILE A 52 10.90 -0.68 6.57
N LEU A 53 10.29 0.34 7.20
CA LEU A 53 10.80 1.70 7.10
C LEU A 53 12.17 1.87 7.77
N ASN A 54 12.38 1.22 8.92
CA ASN A 54 13.69 1.22 9.57
C ASN A 54 14.74 0.48 8.73
N TYR A 55 14.36 -0.63 8.10
CA TYR A 55 15.22 -1.36 7.18
C TYR A 55 15.64 -0.48 5.99
N LEU A 56 14.67 0.15 5.31
CA LEU A 56 14.92 1.04 4.17
C LEU A 56 15.73 2.30 4.53
N LYS A 57 15.66 2.73 5.79
CA LYS A 57 16.46 3.86 6.31
C LYS A 57 17.92 3.48 6.57
N LYS A 58 18.15 2.30 7.16
CA LYS A 58 19.46 1.90 7.70
C LYS A 58 20.29 1.04 6.77
N THR A 59 19.64 0.30 5.85
CA THR A 59 20.35 -0.61 4.95
C THR A 59 20.77 0.12 3.69
N ASP A 60 22.05 0.04 3.35
CA ASP A 60 22.55 0.54 2.08
C ASP A 60 21.88 -0.18 0.90
N ARG A 61 21.64 0.58 -0.17
CA ARG A 61 20.97 0.04 -1.36
C ARG A 61 21.72 -1.15 -1.96
N SER A 62 23.04 -1.16 -1.91
CA SER A 62 23.90 -2.26 -2.40
C SER A 62 23.75 -3.56 -1.61
N LYS A 63 23.38 -3.46 -0.34
CA LYS A 63 23.19 -4.61 0.57
C LYS A 63 21.75 -4.98 0.79
N SER A 64 20.82 -4.23 0.19
CA SER A 64 19.39 -4.42 0.40
C SER A 64 18.82 -5.51 -0.49
N LEU A 65 18.04 -6.40 0.10
CA LEU A 65 17.25 -7.40 -0.60
C LEU A 65 15.88 -6.88 -1.04
N TRP A 66 15.52 -5.64 -0.64
CA TRP A 66 14.24 -5.03 -1.02
C TRP A 66 14.27 -4.53 -2.46
N GLN A 67 13.28 -4.96 -3.25
CA GLN A 67 13.07 -4.50 -4.62
C GLN A 67 11.80 -3.67 -4.73
N GLY A 68 11.86 -2.58 -5.52
CA GLY A 68 10.71 -1.70 -5.75
C GLY A 68 10.51 -0.65 -4.65
N GLU A 69 9.28 -0.24 -4.46
CA GLU A 69 8.88 0.83 -3.55
C GLU A 69 7.96 0.29 -2.45
N CYS A 70 8.10 0.81 -1.24
CA CYS A 70 7.25 0.45 -0.11
C CYS A 70 6.03 1.38 -0.06
N PHE A 71 4.82 0.83 -0.13
CA PHE A 71 3.59 1.60 0.06
C PHE A 71 3.47 2.11 1.50
N VAL A 72 3.05 3.37 1.65
CA VAL A 72 2.78 4.01 2.94
C VAL A 72 1.41 4.69 2.91
N PHE A 73 0.78 4.79 4.10
CA PHE A 73 -0.58 5.36 4.23
C PHE A 73 -0.57 6.88 4.45
N ASP A 74 0.46 7.57 3.96
CA ASP A 74 0.55 9.02 4.03
C ASP A 74 0.61 9.66 2.63
N ASN A 75 0.74 10.99 2.58
CA ASN A 75 0.72 11.75 1.33
C ASN A 75 1.86 11.39 0.35
N ARG A 76 2.90 10.70 0.81
CA ARG A 76 4.03 10.25 -0.04
C ARG A 76 3.67 9.03 -0.87
N VAL A 77 2.63 8.27 -0.49
CA VAL A 77 2.11 7.07 -1.14
C VAL A 77 3.09 5.91 -1.17
N SER A 78 4.32 6.12 -1.61
CA SER A 78 5.38 5.11 -1.63
C SER A 78 6.74 5.70 -1.28
N LEU A 79 7.61 4.85 -0.75
CA LEU A 79 8.98 5.21 -0.35
C LEU A 79 9.99 4.25 -0.97
N LYS A 80 11.14 4.81 -1.33
CA LYS A 80 12.36 4.12 -1.77
C LYS A 80 13.38 4.06 -0.63
N HIS A 81 14.52 3.43 -0.90
CA HIS A 81 15.68 3.46 0.00
C HIS A 81 16.03 4.89 0.44
N GLY A 82 16.47 5.05 1.69
CA GLY A 82 16.71 6.35 2.30
C GLY A 82 15.43 7.13 2.59
N LEU A 83 14.28 6.48 2.59
CA LEU A 83 12.95 7.07 2.81
C LEU A 83 12.58 8.19 1.83
N LYS A 84 13.20 8.20 0.65
CA LYS A 84 12.87 9.14 -0.43
C LYS A 84 11.48 8.82 -0.98
N SER A 85 10.74 9.86 -1.36
CA SER A 85 9.41 9.68 -2.00
C SER A 85 9.53 8.85 -3.27
N GLY A 86 8.60 7.94 -3.45
CA GLY A 86 8.51 7.09 -4.61
C GLY A 86 7.82 7.75 -5.80
N SER A 87 7.52 6.94 -6.82
CA SER A 87 6.92 7.38 -8.08
C SER A 87 5.41 7.13 -8.15
N TYR A 88 4.85 6.44 -7.15
CA TYR A 88 3.42 6.12 -7.14
C TYR A 88 2.58 7.28 -6.64
N SER A 89 1.36 7.36 -7.15
CA SER A 89 0.30 8.24 -6.65
C SER A 89 -0.95 7.42 -6.28
N ILE A 90 -1.92 8.03 -5.61
CA ILE A 90 -3.17 7.35 -5.24
C ILE A 90 -4.25 7.65 -6.27
N CYS A 91 -4.95 6.62 -6.73
CA CYS A 91 -6.17 6.79 -7.49
C CYS A 91 -7.27 7.39 -6.62
N SER A 92 -7.83 8.53 -7.03
CA SER A 92 -8.91 9.20 -6.29
C SER A 92 -10.23 8.43 -6.29
N GLY A 93 -10.43 7.52 -7.25
CA GLY A 93 -11.62 6.66 -7.31
C GLY A 93 -11.57 5.49 -6.34
N CYS A 94 -10.53 4.64 -6.42
CA CYS A 94 -10.46 3.40 -5.65
C CYS A 94 -9.40 3.38 -4.52
N ARG A 95 -8.65 4.47 -4.34
CA ARG A 95 -7.59 4.62 -3.33
C ARG A 95 -6.42 3.65 -3.46
N LYS A 96 -6.30 2.91 -4.55
CA LYS A 96 -5.15 2.06 -4.82
C LYS A 96 -3.98 2.87 -5.37
N PRO A 97 -2.73 2.47 -5.08
CA PRO A 97 -1.55 3.09 -5.69
C PRO A 97 -1.52 2.85 -7.20
N ILE A 98 -1.10 3.84 -7.94
CA ILE A 98 -0.97 3.82 -9.40
C ILE A 98 0.42 4.28 -9.80
N SER A 99 1.03 3.55 -10.74
CA SER A 99 2.32 3.87 -11.34
C SER A 99 2.15 4.83 -12.52
N SER A 100 3.26 5.36 -13.02
CA SER A 100 3.27 6.14 -14.27
C SER A 100 2.72 5.34 -15.45
N LYS A 101 3.01 4.03 -15.52
CA LYS A 101 2.44 3.13 -16.54
C LYS A 101 0.90 3.07 -16.48
N ASN A 102 0.33 3.03 -15.27
CA ASN A 102 -1.13 3.04 -15.10
C ASN A 102 -1.76 4.37 -15.56
N LYS A 103 -1.04 5.49 -15.44
CA LYS A 103 -1.52 6.81 -15.89
C LYS A 103 -1.53 6.96 -17.40
N ASN A 104 -0.71 6.19 -18.13
CA ASN A 104 -0.68 6.17 -19.58
C ASN A 104 -1.76 5.26 -20.19
N SER A 105 -2.58 4.61 -19.38
CA SER A 105 -3.66 3.74 -19.84
C SER A 105 -4.88 4.57 -20.24
N GLU A 106 -5.59 4.17 -21.31
CA GLU A 106 -6.88 4.74 -21.70
C GLU A 106 -7.96 4.68 -20.60
N LYS A 107 -7.82 3.73 -19.68
CA LYS A 107 -8.70 3.60 -18.50
C LYS A 107 -8.36 4.55 -17.37
N TYR A 108 -7.33 5.37 -17.52
CA TYR A 108 -6.96 6.37 -16.53
C TYR A 108 -7.63 7.71 -16.84
N GLU A 109 -8.36 8.21 -15.84
CA GLU A 109 -8.91 9.56 -15.85
C GLU A 109 -8.56 10.21 -14.50
N GLU A 110 -7.84 11.35 -14.55
CA GLU A 110 -7.39 12.03 -13.32
C GLU A 110 -8.57 12.39 -12.43
N GLY A 111 -8.45 12.03 -11.16
CA GLY A 111 -9.50 12.27 -10.16
C GLY A 111 -10.69 11.31 -10.23
N VAL A 112 -10.80 10.48 -11.27
CA VAL A 112 -11.97 9.63 -11.54
C VAL A 112 -11.64 8.15 -11.45
N SER A 113 -10.77 7.63 -12.32
CA SER A 113 -10.55 6.20 -12.46
C SER A 113 -9.09 5.83 -12.75
N CYS A 114 -8.77 4.56 -12.58
CA CYS A 114 -7.53 3.93 -13.04
C CYS A 114 -7.85 2.53 -13.60
N PRO A 115 -6.89 1.83 -14.24
CA PRO A 115 -7.12 0.49 -14.81
C PRO A 115 -7.73 -0.51 -13.82
N ASN A 116 -7.48 -0.35 -12.51
CA ASN A 116 -8.02 -1.26 -11.49
C ASN A 116 -9.52 -1.04 -11.17
N CYS A 117 -10.05 0.15 -11.43
CA CYS A 117 -11.43 0.49 -11.02
C CYS A 117 -12.31 0.98 -12.17
N HIS A 118 -11.77 1.31 -13.32
CA HIS A 118 -12.51 1.88 -14.45
C HIS A 118 -13.78 1.08 -14.80
N ASP A 119 -13.62 -0.25 -14.94
CA ASP A 119 -14.73 -1.14 -15.35
C ASP A 119 -15.67 -1.52 -14.18
N LYS A 120 -15.29 -1.15 -12.95
CA LYS A 120 -16.08 -1.41 -11.74
C LYS A 120 -16.91 -0.21 -11.29
N LEU A 121 -16.61 0.97 -11.83
CA LEU A 121 -17.33 2.19 -11.52
C LEU A 121 -18.55 2.35 -12.42
N THR A 122 -19.67 2.68 -11.82
CA THR A 122 -20.88 3.08 -12.57
C THR A 122 -20.69 4.46 -13.21
N ASP A 123 -21.43 4.77 -14.26
CA ASP A 123 -21.37 6.08 -14.91
C ASP A 123 -21.76 7.22 -13.96
N GLN A 124 -22.72 6.97 -13.08
CA GLN A 124 -23.09 7.91 -12.04
C GLN A 124 -21.92 8.20 -11.07
N GLN A 125 -21.15 7.19 -10.68
CA GLN A 125 -19.95 7.37 -9.85
C GLN A 125 -18.86 8.15 -10.61
N LYS A 126 -18.62 7.85 -11.87
CA LYS A 126 -17.65 8.57 -12.72
C LYS A 126 -18.05 10.04 -12.84
N THR A 127 -19.33 10.34 -13.09
CA THR A 127 -19.85 11.71 -13.17
C THR A 127 -19.63 12.48 -11.86
N ARG A 128 -19.94 11.88 -10.72
CA ARG A 128 -19.69 12.50 -9.40
C ARG A 128 -18.19 12.77 -9.17
N PHE A 129 -17.32 11.87 -9.56
CA PHE A 129 -15.88 12.06 -9.42
C PHE A 129 -15.34 13.16 -10.35
N ARG A 130 -15.86 13.28 -11.59
CA ARG A 130 -15.55 14.40 -12.51
C ARG A 130 -15.95 15.74 -11.92
N MET A 131 -17.16 15.83 -11.33
CA MET A 131 -17.62 17.05 -10.69
C MET A 131 -16.70 17.44 -9.52
N ARG A 132 -16.32 16.49 -8.66
CA ARG A 132 -15.36 16.72 -7.57
C ARG A 132 -14.02 17.20 -8.11
N GLN A 133 -13.47 16.56 -9.15
CA GLN A 133 -12.19 16.95 -9.75
C GLN A 133 -12.23 18.34 -10.34
N LYS A 134 -13.35 18.72 -10.97
CA LYS A 134 -13.59 20.08 -11.46
C LYS A 134 -13.50 21.11 -10.34
N GLN A 135 -14.14 20.85 -9.19
CA GLN A 135 -14.08 21.73 -8.02
C GLN A 135 -12.65 21.83 -7.46
N ILE A 136 -11.93 20.73 -7.37
CA ILE A 136 -10.52 20.73 -6.96
C ILE A 136 -9.67 21.60 -7.89
N ASN A 137 -9.86 21.48 -9.20
CA ASN A 137 -9.12 22.26 -10.18
C ASN A 137 -9.44 23.76 -10.12
N LEU A 138 -10.71 24.11 -9.91
CA LEU A 138 -11.15 25.49 -9.69
C LEU A 138 -10.52 26.07 -8.41
N ALA A 139 -10.55 25.34 -7.30
CA ALA A 139 -9.94 25.77 -6.05
C ALA A 139 -8.42 26.00 -6.20
N LYS A 140 -7.72 25.10 -6.92
CA LYS A 140 -6.28 25.27 -7.22
C LYS A 140 -6.00 26.55 -8.01
N LYS A 141 -6.84 26.88 -9.02
CA LYS A 141 -6.68 28.09 -9.83
C LYS A 141 -6.79 29.39 -9.00
N VAL A 142 -7.60 29.39 -7.95
CA VAL A 142 -7.80 30.54 -7.04
C VAL A 142 -6.88 30.45 -5.81
N GLY A 143 -5.88 29.58 -5.80
CA GLY A 143 -4.94 29.42 -4.69
C GLY A 143 -5.58 28.92 -3.39
N LYS A 144 -6.80 28.38 -3.44
CA LYS A 144 -7.51 27.82 -2.29
C LYS A 144 -7.32 26.31 -2.21
N ARG A 145 -7.17 25.79 -0.99
CA ARG A 145 -7.16 24.35 -0.76
C ARG A 145 -8.60 23.84 -0.74
N HIS A 146 -8.93 22.89 -1.61
CA HIS A 146 -10.20 22.17 -1.54
C HIS A 146 -10.22 21.29 -0.29
N LYS A 147 -11.20 21.46 0.59
CA LYS A 147 -11.40 20.64 1.79
C LYS A 147 -12.08 19.31 1.45
#